data_a749f78b19a5d536114947c9b451310a
#
_entry.id   a749f78b19a5d536114947c9b451310a
#
_cell.length_a   1.000
_cell.length_b   1.000
_cell.length_c   1.000
_cell.angle_alpha   90.00
_cell.angle_beta   90.00
_cell.angle_gamma   90.00
#
_symmetry.space_group_name_H-M   'P 1'
#
loop_
_entity.id
_entity.type
_entity.pdbx_description
1 polymer ?
#
loop_
_entity_poly.entity_id
_entity_poly.type
_entity_poly.pdbx_seq_one_letter_code
_entity_poly.pdbx_strand_id
1 'polypeptide(L)'
;MKPIIGIVDWPYLDKDNDYIYEVLTPIIEWVIRSGGRPLGIFPSNIEAFVDKKLSEITPISEIEHQDLIESIKLSDAIIKPGATKIYEHERKIYEYCYKENIPYLGICAGMQMMAAYQNDIKNEKNNSTVIHNSKELYSHKVLIQELTLLKKLLNKEEIMVNSHHNYHITSSGCHNISALAVDNVIEAIESPSHDFHIGVQWHPELLPKEDENSQIIFGELIESAKIYNKRK
;
A
#
# COMPACT_ATOMS: atom_id res chain seq x y z
N MET A 1 14.20 19.13 7.06
CA MET A 1 12.77 19.18 7.46
C MET A 1 12.26 17.75 7.54
N LYS A 2 11.25 17.45 8.41
CA LYS A 2 10.63 16.10 8.41
C LYS A 2 9.84 15.93 7.11
N PRO A 3 9.96 14.81 6.38
CA PRO A 3 9.23 14.60 5.14
C PRO A 3 7.71 14.48 5.39
N ILE A 4 6.91 14.85 4.40
CA ILE A 4 5.45 14.73 4.41
C ILE A 4 5.10 13.40 3.76
N ILE A 5 4.37 12.56 4.48
CA ILE A 5 3.91 11.25 4.00
C ILE A 5 2.41 11.32 3.75
N GLY A 6 2.05 11.28 2.48
CA GLY A 6 0.66 11.20 2.06
C GLY A 6 0.10 9.81 2.38
N ILE A 7 -1.04 9.77 3.07
CA ILE A 7 -1.75 8.53 3.39
C ILE A 7 -3.08 8.59 2.65
N VAL A 8 -3.26 7.67 1.70
CA VAL A 8 -4.49 7.58 0.94
C VAL A 8 -5.61 7.09 1.85
N ASP A 9 -6.70 7.80 1.86
CA ASP A 9 -7.88 7.50 2.66
C ASP A 9 -8.60 6.22 2.22
N TRP A 10 -9.55 5.82 3.04
CA TRP A 10 -10.47 4.74 2.74
C TRP A 10 -11.91 5.25 2.91
N PRO A 11 -12.66 5.45 1.80
CA PRO A 11 -14.05 5.88 1.87
C PRO A 11 -14.98 4.71 2.24
N TYR A 12 -15.93 4.94 3.13
CA TYR A 12 -17.01 4.01 3.43
C TYR A 12 -18.28 4.73 3.92
N LEU A 13 -19.40 4.00 3.94
CA LEU A 13 -20.62 4.43 4.60
C LEU A 13 -20.63 3.88 6.02
N ASP A 14 -20.85 4.77 6.99
CA ASP A 14 -21.03 4.34 8.36
C ASP A 14 -22.46 3.79 8.60
N LYS A 15 -22.75 3.41 9.85
CA LYS A 15 -24.06 2.88 10.27
C LYS A 15 -25.22 3.87 10.11
N ASP A 16 -24.94 5.15 10.05
CA ASP A 16 -25.91 6.24 9.90
C ASP A 16 -26.06 6.69 8.44
N ASN A 17 -25.39 5.99 7.50
CA ASN A 17 -25.27 6.28 6.07
C ASN A 17 -24.56 7.60 5.77
N ASP A 18 -23.70 8.05 6.68
CA ASP A 18 -22.82 9.17 6.41
C ASP A 18 -21.57 8.70 5.68
N TYR A 19 -21.12 9.51 4.71
CA TYR A 19 -19.86 9.27 4.00
C TYR A 19 -18.68 9.64 4.88
N ILE A 20 -17.84 8.65 5.19
CA ILE A 20 -16.67 8.81 6.01
C ILE A 20 -15.41 8.44 5.22
N TYR A 21 -14.36 9.25 5.39
CA TYR A 21 -13.02 8.94 4.94
C TYR A 21 -12.15 8.62 6.14
N GLU A 22 -11.57 7.43 6.15
CA GLU A 22 -10.81 6.92 7.28
C GLU A 22 -9.34 6.77 6.93
N VAL A 23 -8.49 7.13 7.88
CA VAL A 23 -7.08 6.77 7.91
C VAL A 23 -6.81 6.03 9.22
N LEU A 24 -6.27 4.83 9.13
CA LEU A 24 -6.00 4.00 10.31
C LEU A 24 -4.94 4.65 11.22
N THR A 25 -5.30 4.84 12.48
CA THR A 25 -4.40 5.39 13.51
C THR A 25 -3.03 4.69 13.57
N PRO A 26 -2.91 3.34 13.48
CA PRO A 26 -1.61 2.67 13.45
C PRO A 26 -0.67 3.18 12.35
N ILE A 27 -1.17 3.50 11.15
CA ILE A 27 -0.34 4.04 10.07
C ILE A 27 0.18 5.44 10.43
N ILE A 28 -0.69 6.29 10.96
CA ILE A 28 -0.33 7.63 11.42
C ILE A 28 0.78 7.54 12.49
N GLU A 29 0.62 6.62 13.45
CA GLU A 29 1.62 6.40 14.51
C GLU A 29 2.96 5.92 13.94
N TRP A 30 2.97 4.98 12.98
CA TRP A 30 4.20 4.53 12.34
C TRP A 30 4.92 5.65 11.59
N VAL A 31 4.18 6.48 10.83
CA VAL A 31 4.75 7.64 10.13
C VAL A 31 5.41 8.61 11.12
N ILE A 32 4.71 8.97 12.20
CA ILE A 32 5.24 9.90 13.22
C ILE A 32 6.48 9.31 13.91
N ARG A 33 6.40 8.04 14.31
CA ARG A 33 7.47 7.33 15.03
C ARG A 33 8.72 7.19 14.17
N SER A 34 8.57 6.94 12.88
CA SER A 34 9.68 6.85 11.93
C SER A 34 10.25 8.21 11.52
N GLY A 35 9.65 9.31 11.97
CA GLY A 35 10.17 10.68 11.77
C GLY A 35 9.52 11.46 10.63
N GLY A 36 8.42 10.97 10.04
CA GLY A 36 7.61 11.67 9.04
C GLY A 36 6.54 12.59 9.65
N ARG A 37 5.82 13.28 8.76
CA ARG A 37 4.59 14.04 9.04
C ARG A 37 3.46 13.47 8.21
N PRO A 38 2.40 12.90 8.81
CA PRO A 38 1.28 12.35 8.06
C PRO A 38 0.43 13.45 7.43
N LEU A 39 -0.06 13.20 6.21
CA LEU A 39 -0.99 14.04 5.46
C LEU A 39 -2.06 13.13 4.83
N GLY A 40 -3.35 13.34 5.13
CA GLY A 40 -4.44 12.62 4.46
C GLY A 40 -4.56 13.06 3.00
N ILE A 41 -4.69 12.10 2.09
CA ILE A 41 -4.97 12.32 0.67
C ILE A 41 -6.40 11.87 0.39
N PHE A 42 -7.27 12.83 0.15
CA PHE A 42 -8.69 12.59 -0.11
C PHE A 42 -9.00 12.69 -1.61
N PRO A 43 -9.99 11.94 -2.12
CA PRO A 43 -10.45 12.11 -3.50
C PRO A 43 -11.09 13.49 -3.70
N SER A 44 -11.01 13.99 -4.92
CA SER A 44 -11.61 15.30 -5.29
C SER A 44 -13.12 15.21 -5.44
N ASN A 45 -13.70 14.00 -5.53
CA ASN A 45 -15.13 13.78 -5.72
C ASN A 45 -15.63 12.64 -4.82
N ILE A 46 -16.50 12.99 -3.88
CA ILE A 46 -17.07 12.08 -2.89
C ILE A 46 -18.05 11.08 -3.54
N GLU A 47 -18.86 11.53 -4.49
CA GLU A 47 -19.93 10.71 -5.08
C GLU A 47 -19.43 9.56 -5.96
N ALA A 48 -18.20 9.67 -6.48
CA ALA A 48 -17.62 8.65 -7.34
C ALA A 48 -17.24 7.35 -6.61
N PHE A 49 -17.14 7.37 -5.27
CA PHE A 49 -16.41 6.32 -4.54
C PHE A 49 -17.27 5.49 -3.60
N VAL A 50 -18.42 5.99 -3.20
CA VAL A 50 -19.18 5.33 -2.14
C VAL A 50 -20.10 4.26 -2.70
N ASP A 51 -19.85 3.02 -2.24
CA ASP A 51 -20.71 1.83 -2.37
C ASP A 51 -21.10 1.37 -3.78
N LYS A 52 -20.44 1.88 -4.81
CA LYS A 52 -20.64 1.41 -6.19
C LYS A 52 -19.80 0.17 -6.45
N LYS A 53 -20.33 -0.76 -7.25
CA LYS A 53 -19.49 -1.84 -7.81
C LYS A 53 -18.39 -1.22 -8.68
N LEU A 54 -17.23 -1.87 -8.80
CA LEU A 54 -16.12 -1.41 -9.64
C LEU A 54 -16.58 -1.02 -11.06
N SER A 55 -17.56 -1.74 -11.64
CA SER A 55 -18.16 -1.45 -12.95
C SER A 55 -19.07 -0.20 -12.98
N GLU A 56 -19.40 0.36 -11.82
CA GLU A 56 -20.29 1.51 -11.65
C GLU A 56 -19.54 2.77 -11.21
N ILE A 57 -18.21 2.67 -11.03
CA ILE A 57 -17.36 3.80 -10.64
C ILE A 57 -17.30 4.77 -11.82
N THR A 58 -17.74 5.98 -11.59
CA THR A 58 -17.57 7.06 -12.55
C THR A 58 -16.08 7.38 -12.67
N PRO A 59 -15.50 7.35 -13.87
CA PRO A 59 -14.12 7.77 -14.06
C PRO A 59 -13.95 9.21 -13.53
N ILE A 60 -12.83 9.47 -12.86
CA ILE A 60 -12.52 10.83 -12.42
C ILE A 60 -12.32 11.72 -13.63
N SER A 61 -12.87 12.95 -13.57
CA SER A 61 -12.69 13.95 -14.61
C SER A 61 -11.24 14.45 -14.66
N GLU A 62 -10.86 15.10 -15.75
CA GLU A 62 -9.51 15.68 -15.88
C GLU A 62 -9.22 16.73 -14.79
N ILE A 63 -10.22 17.52 -14.39
CA ILE A 63 -10.09 18.50 -13.31
C ILE A 63 -9.84 17.81 -11.98
N GLU A 64 -10.64 16.82 -11.64
CA GLU A 64 -10.48 16.03 -10.41
C GLU A 64 -9.12 15.30 -10.38
N HIS A 65 -8.67 14.81 -11.54
CA HIS A 65 -7.35 14.22 -11.67
C HIS A 65 -6.25 15.24 -11.40
N GLN A 66 -6.36 16.45 -11.95
CA GLN A 66 -5.38 17.51 -11.71
C GLN A 66 -5.35 17.95 -10.25
N ASP A 67 -6.50 18.11 -9.58
CA ASP A 67 -6.59 18.44 -8.17
C ASP A 67 -5.95 17.36 -7.29
N LEU A 68 -6.17 16.10 -7.64
CA LEU A 68 -5.54 14.96 -6.96
C LEU A 68 -4.01 15.00 -7.09
N ILE A 69 -3.49 15.28 -8.30
CA ILE A 69 -2.05 15.43 -8.56
C ILE A 69 -1.45 16.56 -7.73
N GLU A 70 -2.12 17.72 -7.65
CA GLU A 70 -1.63 18.84 -6.83
C GLU A 70 -1.57 18.45 -5.33
N SER A 71 -2.53 17.67 -4.85
CA SER A 71 -2.52 17.15 -3.48
C SER A 71 -1.35 16.18 -3.24
N ILE A 72 -1.07 15.27 -4.19
CA ILE A 72 0.06 14.33 -4.10
C ILE A 72 1.40 15.07 -4.08
N LYS A 73 1.54 16.14 -4.86
CA LYS A 73 2.77 16.96 -4.92
C LYS A 73 3.16 17.56 -3.58
N LEU A 74 2.24 17.69 -2.62
CA LEU A 74 2.56 18.12 -1.26
C LEU A 74 3.32 17.06 -0.48
N SER A 75 3.28 15.81 -0.91
CA SER A 75 3.88 14.66 -0.22
C SER A 75 5.26 14.33 -0.76
N ASP A 76 6.09 13.74 0.10
CA ASP A 76 7.45 13.28 -0.24
C ASP A 76 7.50 11.75 -0.37
N ALA A 77 6.46 11.07 0.08
CA ALA A 77 6.17 9.64 -0.14
C ALA A 77 4.68 9.39 0.06
N ILE A 78 4.19 8.26 -0.45
CA ILE A 78 2.78 7.87 -0.33
C ILE A 78 2.67 6.49 0.33
N ILE A 79 1.69 6.35 1.21
CA ILE A 79 1.20 5.06 1.73
C ILE A 79 -0.22 4.84 1.23
N LYS A 80 -0.47 3.70 0.57
CA LYS A 80 -1.82 3.23 0.27
C LYS A 80 -2.14 2.06 1.20
N PRO A 81 -3.03 2.26 2.18
CA PRO A 81 -3.45 1.22 3.12
C PRO A 81 -4.26 0.10 2.47
N GLY A 82 -4.51 -0.93 3.28
CA GLY A 82 -5.50 -1.96 2.98
C GLY A 82 -6.90 -1.37 2.84
N ALA A 83 -7.73 -2.00 2.01
CA ALA A 83 -9.11 -1.63 1.78
C ALA A 83 -9.92 -2.85 1.34
N THR A 84 -11.24 -2.76 1.41
CA THR A 84 -12.14 -3.81 0.88
C THR A 84 -12.39 -3.67 -0.62
N LYS A 85 -12.14 -2.50 -1.16
CA LYS A 85 -12.31 -2.18 -2.59
C LYS A 85 -11.11 -1.33 -3.05
N ILE A 86 -10.87 -1.30 -4.35
CA ILE A 86 -9.89 -0.42 -5.00
C ILE A 86 -10.66 0.56 -5.86
N TYR A 87 -10.28 1.83 -5.78
CA TYR A 87 -10.95 2.93 -6.47
C TYR A 87 -10.05 3.55 -7.55
N GLU A 88 -10.67 4.23 -8.52
CA GLU A 88 -9.95 4.81 -9.65
C GLU A 88 -8.95 5.90 -9.23
N HIS A 89 -9.28 6.73 -8.23
CA HIS A 89 -8.36 7.74 -7.73
C HIS A 89 -7.08 7.10 -7.14
N GLU A 90 -7.20 5.97 -6.45
CA GLU A 90 -6.05 5.25 -5.89
C GLU A 90 -5.11 4.74 -6.99
N ARG A 91 -5.69 4.25 -8.10
CA ARG A 91 -4.93 3.84 -9.28
C ARG A 91 -4.21 5.03 -9.90
N LYS A 92 -4.88 6.18 -10.02
CA LYS A 92 -4.29 7.42 -10.54
C LYS A 92 -3.17 7.96 -9.63
N ILE A 93 -3.32 7.84 -8.31
CA ILE A 93 -2.24 8.15 -7.36
C ILE A 93 -1.01 7.28 -7.65
N TYR A 94 -1.19 5.96 -7.79
CA TYR A 94 -0.07 5.08 -8.05
C TYR A 94 0.58 5.33 -9.42
N GLU A 95 -0.22 5.54 -10.48
CA GLU A 95 0.28 5.91 -11.81
C GLU A 95 1.21 7.14 -11.73
N TYR A 96 0.78 8.17 -11.01
CA TYR A 96 1.58 9.36 -10.83
C TYR A 96 2.85 9.11 -10.01
N CYS A 97 2.75 8.39 -8.89
CA CYS A 97 3.90 8.02 -8.07
C CYS A 97 4.92 7.20 -8.86
N TYR A 98 4.44 6.25 -9.66
CA TYR A 98 5.29 5.42 -10.52
C TYR A 98 6.02 6.27 -11.56
N LYS A 99 5.32 7.19 -12.24
CA LYS A 99 5.91 8.07 -13.25
C LYS A 99 6.96 9.01 -12.67
N GLU A 100 6.71 9.59 -11.50
CA GLU A 100 7.55 10.62 -10.88
C GLU A 100 8.56 10.05 -9.86
N ASN A 101 8.65 8.72 -9.73
CA ASN A 101 9.51 8.02 -8.75
C ASN A 101 9.30 8.53 -7.30
N ILE A 102 8.02 8.79 -6.94
CA ILE A 102 7.66 9.15 -5.57
C ILE A 102 7.66 7.88 -4.73
N PRO A 103 8.43 7.79 -3.63
CA PRO A 103 8.44 6.60 -2.78
C PRO A 103 7.04 6.14 -2.38
N TYR A 104 6.76 4.84 -2.51
CA TYR A 104 5.42 4.30 -2.36
C TYR A 104 5.42 2.99 -1.56
N LEU A 105 4.56 2.93 -0.54
CA LEU A 105 4.27 1.72 0.23
C LEU A 105 2.81 1.32 0.03
N GLY A 106 2.59 0.20 -0.64
CA GLY A 106 1.26 -0.43 -0.76
C GLY A 106 1.07 -1.50 0.30
N ILE A 107 -0.01 -1.43 1.09
CA ILE A 107 -0.34 -2.42 2.12
C ILE A 107 -1.62 -3.16 1.71
N CYS A 108 -1.62 -4.49 1.70
CA CYS A 108 -2.75 -5.35 1.38
C CYS A 108 -3.41 -4.97 0.03
N ALA A 109 -4.58 -4.35 0.02
CA ALA A 109 -5.19 -3.84 -1.22
C ALA A 109 -4.29 -2.83 -1.95
N GLY A 110 -3.44 -2.09 -1.24
CA GLY A 110 -2.44 -1.21 -1.84
C GLY A 110 -1.41 -1.96 -2.68
N MET A 111 -0.93 -3.12 -2.21
CA MET A 111 -0.09 -4.02 -3.01
C MET A 111 -0.85 -4.58 -4.22
N GLN A 112 -2.09 -5.03 -4.02
CA GLN A 112 -2.92 -5.56 -5.10
C GLN A 112 -3.16 -4.51 -6.19
N MET A 113 -3.35 -3.25 -5.81
CA MET A 113 -3.49 -2.14 -6.73
C MET A 113 -2.19 -1.87 -7.52
N MET A 114 -1.01 -1.96 -6.87
CA MET A 114 0.28 -1.89 -7.58
C MET A 114 0.38 -2.96 -8.68
N ALA A 115 0.01 -4.20 -8.37
CA ALA A 115 0.02 -5.30 -9.34
C ALA A 115 -0.90 -5.05 -10.54
N ALA A 116 -1.98 -4.30 -10.33
CA ALA A 116 -2.96 -3.93 -11.35
C ALA A 116 -2.57 -2.71 -12.19
N TYR A 117 -1.43 -2.10 -11.95
CA TYR A 117 -1.04 -0.80 -12.52
C TYR A 117 -1.15 -0.73 -14.05
N GLN A 118 -0.72 -1.78 -14.77
CA GLN A 118 -0.76 -1.84 -16.25
C GLN A 118 -1.70 -2.91 -16.78
N ASN A 119 -2.40 -3.62 -15.91
CA ASN A 119 -3.26 -4.74 -16.26
C ASN A 119 -4.49 -4.74 -15.37
N ASP A 120 -5.51 -5.50 -15.77
CA ASP A 120 -6.63 -5.78 -14.90
C ASP A 120 -6.17 -6.57 -13.67
N ILE A 121 -6.74 -6.24 -12.51
CA ILE A 121 -6.49 -6.97 -11.27
C ILE A 121 -6.99 -8.41 -11.44
N LYS A 122 -6.08 -9.34 -11.27
CA LYS A 122 -6.41 -10.76 -11.19
C LYS A 122 -6.25 -11.22 -9.76
N ASN A 123 -7.34 -11.17 -9.01
CA ASN A 123 -7.40 -11.66 -7.64
C ASN A 123 -8.16 -12.99 -7.59
N GLU A 124 -7.61 -13.94 -6.85
CA GLU A 124 -8.28 -15.20 -6.54
C GLU A 124 -8.56 -15.29 -5.04
N LYS A 125 -9.66 -16.01 -4.70
CA LYS A 125 -9.97 -16.29 -3.31
C LYS A 125 -8.99 -17.31 -2.76
N ASN A 126 -8.54 -17.07 -1.52
CA ASN A 126 -7.65 -18.01 -0.83
C ASN A 126 -8.37 -19.35 -0.59
N ASN A 127 -7.82 -20.42 -1.16
CA ASN A 127 -8.31 -21.79 -1.02
C ASN A 127 -7.22 -22.73 -0.49
N SER A 128 -6.14 -22.16 0.05
CA SER A 128 -4.99 -22.88 0.59
C SER A 128 -5.23 -23.42 2.00
N THR A 129 -4.38 -24.32 2.42
CA THR A 129 -4.27 -24.78 3.82
C THR A 129 -3.56 -23.75 4.71
N VAL A 130 -2.86 -22.79 4.13
CA VAL A 130 -2.27 -21.65 4.85
C VAL A 130 -3.38 -20.66 5.20
N ILE A 131 -3.38 -20.19 6.44
CA ILE A 131 -4.41 -19.25 6.91
C ILE A 131 -3.98 -17.84 6.57
N HIS A 132 -4.69 -17.22 5.59
CA HIS A 132 -4.45 -15.85 5.14
C HIS A 132 -5.45 -14.82 5.73
N ASN A 133 -6.38 -15.26 6.56
CA ASN A 133 -7.26 -14.38 7.32
C ASN A 133 -7.38 -14.90 8.75
N SER A 134 -6.57 -14.34 9.63
CA SER A 134 -6.41 -14.76 11.02
C SER A 134 -6.43 -13.55 11.94
N LYS A 135 -6.83 -13.80 13.19
CA LYS A 135 -6.71 -12.82 14.29
C LYS A 135 -5.37 -12.94 15.04
N GLU A 136 -4.55 -13.91 14.67
CA GLU A 136 -3.25 -14.11 15.28
C GLU A 136 -2.30 -12.98 14.91
N LEU A 137 -1.48 -12.58 15.88
CA LEU A 137 -0.49 -11.51 15.68
C LEU A 137 0.52 -11.89 14.58
N TYR A 138 0.89 -13.15 14.50
CA TYR A 138 1.71 -13.76 13.45
C TYR A 138 0.98 -14.99 12.94
N SER A 139 0.57 -14.97 11.68
CA SER A 139 -0.29 -15.98 11.07
C SER A 139 0.51 -17.06 10.35
N HIS A 140 1.40 -16.63 9.47
CA HIS A 140 2.19 -17.55 8.65
C HIS A 140 3.57 -16.97 8.30
N LYS A 141 4.39 -17.83 7.74
CA LYS A 141 5.72 -17.51 7.26
C LYS A 141 5.69 -17.06 5.81
N VAL A 142 6.51 -16.06 5.48
CA VAL A 142 6.81 -15.67 4.11
C VAL A 142 8.30 -15.79 3.84
N LEU A 143 8.65 -16.25 2.62
CA LEU A 143 9.99 -16.44 2.13
C LEU A 143 10.40 -15.23 1.28
N ILE A 144 11.45 -14.54 1.71
CA ILE A 144 11.94 -13.34 1.02
C ILE A 144 12.79 -13.77 -0.19
N GLN A 145 12.51 -13.18 -1.35
CA GLN A 145 13.18 -13.53 -2.59
C GLN A 145 14.52 -12.83 -2.72
N GLU A 146 15.52 -13.54 -3.26
CA GLU A 146 16.85 -13.01 -3.50
C GLU A 146 16.86 -11.87 -4.54
N LEU A 147 17.86 -11.01 -4.47
CA LEU A 147 18.08 -9.90 -5.38
C LEU A 147 16.96 -8.84 -5.38
N THR A 148 16.20 -8.76 -4.29
CA THR A 148 15.13 -7.79 -4.11
C THR A 148 15.54 -6.69 -3.12
N LEU A 149 14.88 -5.53 -3.22
CA LEU A 149 15.06 -4.46 -2.25
C LEU A 149 14.61 -4.92 -0.86
N LEU A 150 13.48 -5.63 -0.78
CA LEU A 150 12.97 -6.17 0.49
C LEU A 150 14.00 -7.10 1.16
N LYS A 151 14.68 -7.97 0.39
CA LYS A 151 15.77 -8.82 0.89
C LYS A 151 16.93 -7.99 1.43
N LYS A 152 17.34 -6.97 0.66
CA LYS A 152 18.43 -6.07 1.08
C LYS A 152 18.09 -5.34 2.38
N LEU A 153 16.86 -4.89 2.54
CA LEU A 153 16.41 -4.15 3.73
C LEU A 153 16.32 -5.05 4.96
N LEU A 154 15.62 -6.16 4.85
CA LEU A 154 15.36 -7.05 5.99
C LEU A 154 16.58 -7.93 6.32
N ASN A 155 17.41 -8.26 5.34
CA ASN A 155 18.55 -9.19 5.48
C ASN A 155 18.16 -10.51 6.13
N LYS A 156 16.97 -11.05 5.77
CA LYS A 156 16.39 -12.30 6.30
C LYS A 156 15.94 -13.18 5.14
N GLU A 157 16.00 -14.51 5.32
CA GLU A 157 15.46 -15.48 4.35
C GLU A 157 13.95 -15.59 4.47
N GLU A 158 13.44 -15.46 5.69
CA GLU A 158 12.05 -15.65 6.02
C GLU A 158 11.64 -14.76 7.20
N ILE A 159 10.38 -14.39 7.25
CA ILE A 159 9.76 -13.67 8.36
C ILE A 159 8.38 -14.25 8.67
N MET A 160 7.91 -14.07 9.90
CA MET A 160 6.52 -14.31 10.28
C MET A 160 5.73 -13.02 10.08
N VAL A 161 4.51 -13.12 9.52
CA VAL A 161 3.63 -11.97 9.26
C VAL A 161 2.23 -12.23 9.82
N ASN A 162 1.48 -11.15 10.09
CA ASN A 162 0.04 -11.23 10.27
C ASN A 162 -0.65 -11.38 8.90
N SER A 163 -1.94 -11.70 8.89
CA SER A 163 -2.65 -11.88 7.62
C SER A 163 -4.14 -11.65 7.78
N HIS A 164 -4.67 -10.70 7.03
CA HIS A 164 -6.07 -10.26 7.09
C HIS A 164 -6.69 -10.14 5.68
N HIS A 165 -6.37 -11.07 4.77
CA HIS A 165 -6.87 -11.02 3.40
C HIS A 165 -7.56 -12.33 2.98
N ASN A 166 -8.67 -12.18 2.25
CA ASN A 166 -9.42 -13.30 1.68
C ASN A 166 -9.06 -13.56 0.22
N TYR A 167 -8.39 -12.63 -0.43
CA TYR A 167 -7.99 -12.67 -1.83
C TYR A 167 -6.51 -12.37 -1.96
N HIS A 168 -5.89 -12.96 -2.98
CA HIS A 168 -4.50 -12.71 -3.35
C HIS A 168 -4.39 -12.43 -4.84
N ILE A 169 -3.31 -11.77 -5.24
CA ILE A 169 -2.98 -11.54 -6.65
C ILE A 169 -2.37 -12.81 -7.26
N THR A 170 -2.73 -13.09 -8.51
CA THR A 170 -2.15 -14.23 -9.27
C THR A 170 -1.02 -13.80 -10.18
N SER A 171 -0.74 -12.49 -10.26
CA SER A 171 0.34 -11.93 -11.05
C SER A 171 0.84 -10.65 -10.38
N SER A 172 2.15 -10.44 -10.40
CA SER A 172 2.78 -9.19 -9.92
C SER A 172 2.72 -8.04 -10.93
N GLY A 173 2.15 -8.26 -12.12
CA GLY A 173 2.18 -7.25 -13.20
C GLY A 173 3.60 -6.98 -13.68
N CYS A 174 4.00 -5.71 -13.71
CA CYS A 174 5.36 -5.29 -14.09
C CYS A 174 6.35 -5.27 -12.90
N HIS A 175 5.94 -5.77 -11.72
CA HIS A 175 6.76 -5.76 -10.52
C HIS A 175 7.46 -7.10 -10.30
N ASN A 176 8.61 -7.05 -9.62
CA ASN A 176 9.26 -8.26 -9.13
C ASN A 176 8.50 -8.81 -7.92
N ILE A 177 8.40 -10.12 -7.80
CA ILE A 177 7.93 -10.77 -6.59
C ILE A 177 9.07 -10.71 -5.58
N SER A 178 8.82 -10.12 -4.40
CA SER A 178 9.82 -9.98 -3.34
C SER A 178 9.55 -10.85 -2.12
N ALA A 179 8.35 -11.40 -1.96
CA ALA A 179 8.07 -12.45 -0.98
C ALA A 179 6.94 -13.38 -1.42
N LEU A 180 7.03 -14.64 -1.00
CA LEU A 180 6.01 -15.69 -1.21
C LEU A 180 5.69 -16.38 0.11
N ALA A 181 4.41 -16.68 0.35
CA ALA A 181 4.03 -17.63 1.39
C ALA A 181 4.42 -19.08 0.99
N VAL A 182 4.39 -19.99 1.93
CA VAL A 182 4.79 -21.41 1.68
C VAL A 182 3.86 -22.14 0.69
N ASP A 183 2.68 -21.61 0.44
CA ASP A 183 1.72 -22.08 -0.56
C ASP A 183 1.81 -21.32 -1.91
N ASN A 184 2.88 -20.55 -2.11
CA ASN A 184 3.16 -19.72 -3.27
C ASN A 184 2.22 -18.52 -3.48
N VAL A 185 1.43 -18.14 -2.49
CA VAL A 185 0.71 -16.87 -2.52
C VAL A 185 1.73 -15.72 -2.52
N ILE A 186 1.52 -14.76 -3.43
CA ILE A 186 2.39 -13.58 -3.53
C ILE A 186 2.10 -12.67 -2.33
N GLU A 187 3.12 -12.48 -1.49
CA GLU A 187 3.03 -11.73 -0.24
C GLU A 187 3.75 -10.37 -0.29
N ALA A 188 4.68 -10.19 -1.23
CA ALA A 188 5.23 -8.86 -1.51
C ALA A 188 5.69 -8.73 -2.95
N ILE A 189 5.59 -7.51 -3.46
CA ILE A 189 6.09 -7.10 -4.77
C ILE A 189 6.86 -5.79 -4.66
N GLU A 190 7.75 -5.53 -5.60
CA GLU A 190 8.49 -4.28 -5.67
C GLU A 190 8.76 -3.87 -7.11
N SER A 191 8.89 -2.58 -7.36
CA SER A 191 9.29 -2.11 -8.68
C SER A 191 10.78 -2.37 -8.93
N PRO A 192 11.14 -2.91 -10.11
CA PRO A 192 12.55 -3.17 -10.44
C PRO A 192 13.36 -1.90 -10.75
N SER A 193 12.71 -0.75 -10.89
CA SER A 193 13.31 0.47 -11.44
C SER A 193 13.17 1.71 -10.56
N HIS A 194 12.56 1.59 -9.37
CA HIS A 194 12.29 2.71 -8.47
C HIS A 194 13.07 2.59 -7.17
N ASP A 195 13.36 3.76 -6.56
CA ASP A 195 14.13 3.81 -5.32
C ASP A 195 13.41 3.10 -4.14
N PHE A 196 12.10 3.32 -4.01
CA PHE A 196 11.26 2.66 -3.01
C PHE A 196 9.81 2.57 -3.49
N HIS A 197 9.47 1.49 -4.17
CA HIS A 197 8.09 1.11 -4.49
C HIS A 197 7.90 -0.33 -4.06
N ILE A 198 7.43 -0.51 -2.82
CA ILE A 198 7.20 -1.83 -2.19
C ILE A 198 5.72 -1.99 -1.89
N GLY A 199 5.19 -3.14 -2.24
CA GLY A 199 3.87 -3.61 -1.82
C GLY A 199 4.00 -4.84 -0.96
N VAL A 200 3.27 -4.88 0.17
CA VAL A 200 3.20 -6.04 1.06
C VAL A 200 1.75 -6.46 1.26
N GLN A 201 1.47 -7.76 1.28
CA GLN A 201 0.11 -8.27 1.44
C GLN A 201 -0.32 -8.29 2.91
N TRP A 202 0.63 -8.49 3.82
CA TRP A 202 0.40 -8.39 5.27
C TRP A 202 0.23 -6.94 5.72
N HIS A 203 -0.08 -6.75 6.99
CA HIS A 203 -0.31 -5.47 7.63
C HIS A 203 0.80 -5.12 8.63
N PRO A 204 1.95 -4.57 8.18
CA PRO A 204 3.05 -4.19 9.07
C PRO A 204 2.62 -3.13 10.09
N GLU A 205 1.62 -2.31 9.75
CA GLU A 205 1.08 -1.28 10.63
C GLU A 205 0.33 -1.84 11.84
N LEU A 206 -0.16 -3.07 11.76
CA LEU A 206 -0.89 -3.75 12.84
C LEU A 206 0.01 -4.61 13.72
N LEU A 207 1.28 -4.77 13.36
CA LEU A 207 2.26 -5.47 14.20
C LEU A 207 2.72 -4.58 15.37
N PRO A 208 3.24 -5.17 16.47
CA PRO A 208 3.77 -4.42 17.60
C PRO A 208 4.81 -3.38 17.15
N LYS A 209 4.91 -2.30 17.89
CA LYS A 209 5.89 -1.23 17.59
C LYS A 209 7.35 -1.68 17.74
N GLU A 210 7.55 -2.80 18.39
CA GLU A 210 8.83 -3.50 18.56
C GLU A 210 9.17 -4.45 17.40
N ASP A 211 8.19 -4.68 16.47
CA ASP A 211 8.44 -5.50 15.29
C ASP A 211 9.53 -4.87 14.42
N GLU A 212 10.68 -5.53 14.38
CA GLU A 212 11.87 -5.05 13.70
C GLU A 212 11.65 -4.89 12.18
N ASN A 213 10.90 -5.81 11.57
CA ASN A 213 10.65 -5.78 10.12
C ASN A 213 9.78 -4.57 9.75
N SER A 214 8.75 -4.28 10.53
CA SER A 214 7.90 -3.08 10.35
C SER A 214 8.71 -1.80 10.56
N GLN A 215 9.58 -1.76 11.59
CA GLN A 215 10.48 -0.61 11.83
C GLN A 215 11.37 -0.34 10.62
N ILE A 216 11.93 -1.39 10.01
CA ILE A 216 12.80 -1.26 8.83
C ILE A 216 12.00 -0.75 7.62
N ILE A 217 10.81 -1.33 7.34
CA ILE A 217 9.99 -0.94 6.18
C ILE A 217 9.56 0.53 6.29
N PHE A 218 8.99 0.95 7.42
CA PHE A 218 8.57 2.34 7.62
C PHE A 218 9.76 3.29 7.71
N GLY A 219 10.87 2.85 8.33
CA GLY A 219 12.11 3.62 8.39
C GLY A 219 12.66 3.94 7.01
N GLU A 220 12.75 2.94 6.12
CA GLU A 220 13.26 3.11 4.76
C GLU A 220 12.34 3.97 3.90
N LEU A 221 11.01 3.85 4.06
CA LEU A 221 10.07 4.77 3.40
C LEU A 221 10.39 6.23 3.77
N ILE A 222 10.66 6.51 5.05
CA ILE A 222 11.00 7.86 5.52
C ILE A 222 12.34 8.33 4.98
N GLU A 223 13.37 7.47 4.92
CA GLU A 223 14.66 7.84 4.35
C GLU A 223 14.53 8.11 2.84
N SER A 224 13.80 7.27 2.12
CA SER A 224 13.51 7.47 0.70
C SER A 224 12.73 8.78 0.46
N ALA A 225 11.75 9.09 1.32
CA ALA A 225 11.02 10.36 1.27
C ALA A 225 11.94 11.58 1.48
N LYS A 226 12.92 11.49 2.40
CA LYS A 226 13.92 12.56 2.60
C LYS A 226 14.80 12.77 1.37
N ILE A 227 15.17 11.67 0.69
CA ILE A 227 15.96 11.72 -0.55
C ILE A 227 15.12 12.37 -1.66
N TYR A 228 13.89 11.92 -1.83
CA TYR A 228 12.96 12.49 -2.80
C TYR A 228 12.73 14.00 -2.57
N ASN A 229 12.46 14.41 -1.34
CA ASN A 229 12.27 15.82 -0.97
C ASN A 229 13.47 16.74 -1.34
N LYS A 230 14.68 16.22 -1.35
CA LYS A 230 15.88 16.97 -1.76
C LYS A 230 16.01 17.10 -3.28
N ARG A 231 15.35 16.21 -4.06
CA ARG A 231 15.37 16.23 -5.54
C ARG A 231 14.23 17.06 -6.12
N LYS A 232 13.16 17.25 -5.36
CA LYS A 232 11.96 18.05 -5.68
C LYS A 232 12.24 19.55 -5.58
#